data_f3c7a4fee0878409fd06da28bda3554b
#
_entry.id   f3c7a4fee0878409fd06da28bda3554b
#
_cell.length_a   1.000
_cell.length_b   1.000
_cell.length_c   1.000
_cell.angle_alpha   90.00
_cell.angle_beta   90.00
_cell.angle_gamma   90.00
#
_symmetry.space_group_name_H-M   'P 1'
#
loop_
_entity.id
_entity.type
_entity.pdbx_description
1 polymer ?
#
loop_
_entity_poly.entity_id
_entity_poly.type
_entity_poly.pdbx_seq_one_letter_code
_entity_poly.pdbx_strand_id
1 'polypeptide(L)'
;MAKHWDHKNTKLSADPKSMTLAKSLISASTGPHGYAVVLGLGDGSLTKALLLQSRYHVIAIDDDAARVRKLRSELQGAGLYGTRCSVLQKSPVDCSLPPYLATLITTETPDRIKGAWKEIAQALRPYGGIAAPGTMAGKPAGFERSVLNGLPLIRRVGALPGSAQYEGNYARCE
;
A
#
# COMPACT_ATOMS: atom_id res chain seq x y z
N MET A 1 26.74 22.42 -20.72
CA MET A 1 26.75 20.96 -20.81
C MET A 1 25.98 20.41 -19.59
N ALA A 2 24.82 19.79 -19.79
CA ALA A 2 24.07 19.16 -18.73
C ALA A 2 24.84 17.90 -18.27
N LYS A 3 25.14 17.80 -16.97
CA LYS A 3 25.71 16.57 -16.42
C LYS A 3 24.71 15.43 -16.57
N HIS A 4 25.04 14.46 -17.40
CA HIS A 4 24.30 13.21 -17.49
C HIS A 4 24.51 12.47 -16.15
N TRP A 5 23.43 12.27 -15.39
CA TRP A 5 23.48 11.47 -14.18
C TRP A 5 23.42 10.00 -14.60
N ASP A 6 24.55 9.34 -14.61
CA ASP A 6 24.59 7.88 -14.72
C ASP A 6 23.97 7.27 -13.45
N HIS A 7 22.74 6.86 -13.54
CA HIS A 7 22.12 6.04 -12.51
C HIS A 7 22.87 4.71 -12.47
N LYS A 8 23.69 4.50 -11.42
CA LYS A 8 24.18 3.16 -11.12
C LYS A 8 22.96 2.31 -10.85
N ASN A 9 22.60 1.42 -11.77
CA ASN A 9 21.51 0.46 -11.61
C ASN A 9 21.86 -0.51 -10.48
N THR A 10 21.68 -0.07 -9.24
CA THR A 10 21.88 -0.92 -8.06
C THR A 10 20.71 -1.89 -8.03
N LYS A 11 21.02 -3.20 -8.06
CA LYS A 11 19.99 -4.23 -8.01
C LYS A 11 19.27 -4.17 -6.67
N LEU A 12 17.96 -3.89 -6.71
CA LEU A 12 17.11 -3.89 -5.53
C LEU A 12 17.00 -5.32 -4.98
N SER A 13 17.06 -5.49 -3.67
CA SER A 13 16.88 -6.77 -2.99
C SER A 13 15.98 -6.62 -1.77
N ALA A 14 15.27 -7.68 -1.43
CA ALA A 14 14.43 -7.78 -0.25
C ALA A 14 14.69 -9.14 0.44
N ASP A 15 14.42 -9.23 1.74
CA ASP A 15 14.59 -10.48 2.47
C ASP A 15 13.53 -11.53 2.06
N PRO A 16 13.81 -12.84 2.23
CA PRO A 16 12.91 -13.91 1.80
C PRO A 16 11.54 -13.89 2.48
N LYS A 17 11.44 -13.43 3.74
CA LYS A 17 10.17 -13.35 4.47
C LYS A 17 9.29 -12.26 3.87
N SER A 18 9.85 -11.08 3.63
CA SER A 18 9.17 -9.98 2.95
C SER A 18 8.76 -10.35 1.53
N MET A 19 9.59 -11.11 0.81
CA MET A 19 9.24 -11.62 -0.53
C MET A 19 8.03 -12.56 -0.47
N THR A 20 7.99 -13.49 0.48
CA THR A 20 6.87 -14.41 0.66
C THR A 20 5.60 -13.66 1.07
N LEU A 21 5.71 -12.72 2.00
CA LEU A 21 4.59 -11.90 2.46
C LEU A 21 4.03 -11.03 1.32
N ALA A 22 4.88 -10.36 0.57
CA ALA A 22 4.46 -9.55 -0.57
C ALA A 22 3.69 -10.38 -1.61
N LYS A 23 4.19 -11.57 -1.95
CA LYS A 23 3.51 -12.50 -2.86
C LYS A 23 2.11 -12.87 -2.35
N SER A 24 1.98 -13.20 -1.08
CA SER A 24 0.69 -13.54 -0.46
C SER A 24 -0.28 -12.34 -0.49
N LEU A 25 0.19 -11.15 -0.14
CA LEU A 25 -0.63 -9.94 -0.16
C LEU A 25 -1.09 -9.56 -1.57
N ILE A 26 -0.22 -9.67 -2.57
CA ILE A 26 -0.55 -9.42 -3.98
C ILE A 26 -1.60 -10.42 -4.46
N SER A 27 -1.46 -11.71 -4.13
CA SER A 27 -2.43 -12.75 -4.49
C SER A 27 -3.79 -12.55 -3.82
N ALA A 28 -3.83 -12.00 -2.60
CA ALA A 28 -5.07 -11.71 -1.89
C ALA A 28 -5.75 -10.42 -2.37
N SER A 29 -5.04 -9.56 -3.06
CA SER A 29 -5.55 -8.28 -3.58
C SER A 29 -6.33 -8.49 -4.89
N THR A 30 -6.94 -7.41 -5.40
CA THR A 30 -7.66 -7.41 -6.69
C THR A 30 -6.73 -7.33 -7.90
N GLY A 31 -5.46 -7.63 -7.74
CA GLY A 31 -4.46 -7.66 -8.81
C GLY A 31 -3.18 -6.89 -8.47
N PRO A 32 -2.15 -7.04 -9.30
CA PRO A 32 -0.82 -6.49 -9.03
C PRO A 32 -0.66 -5.01 -9.43
N HIS A 33 -1.75 -4.29 -9.67
CA HIS A 33 -1.76 -2.91 -10.17
C HIS A 33 -2.47 -1.95 -9.22
N GLY A 34 -2.21 -0.67 -9.36
CA GLY A 34 -2.77 0.42 -8.57
C GLY A 34 -1.79 0.92 -7.52
N TYR A 35 -2.30 1.40 -6.40
CA TYR A 35 -1.47 1.93 -5.32
C TYR A 35 -1.38 0.94 -4.16
N ALA A 36 -0.16 0.66 -3.72
CA ALA A 36 0.10 0.00 -2.45
C ALA A 36 0.68 1.02 -1.45
N VAL A 37 0.16 1.02 -0.23
CA VAL A 37 0.64 1.91 0.84
C VAL A 37 1.30 1.06 1.92
N VAL A 38 2.51 1.44 2.32
CA VAL A 38 3.23 0.84 3.45
C VAL A 38 3.31 1.88 4.56
N LEU A 39 2.56 1.63 5.64
CA LEU A 39 2.50 2.49 6.83
C LEU A 39 3.49 1.99 7.88
N GLY A 40 4.52 2.77 8.16
CA GLY A 40 5.61 2.37 9.04
C GLY A 40 6.60 1.41 8.36
N LEU A 41 7.78 1.92 8.13
CA LEU A 41 8.90 1.20 7.56
C LEU A 41 9.70 0.53 8.69
N GLY A 42 9.98 -0.73 8.55
CA GLY A 42 10.99 -1.42 9.33
C GLY A 42 12.38 -1.16 8.75
N ASP A 43 12.87 -2.11 7.96
CA ASP A 43 14.10 -1.95 7.17
C ASP A 43 13.82 -1.61 5.69
N GLY A 44 12.56 -1.47 5.32
CA GLY A 44 12.08 -1.20 3.96
C GLY A 44 12.01 -2.44 3.07
N SER A 45 12.17 -3.62 3.63
CA SER A 45 12.25 -4.87 2.85
C SER A 45 10.91 -5.24 2.21
N LEU A 46 9.78 -5.04 2.92
CA LEU A 46 8.46 -5.29 2.35
C LEU A 46 8.13 -4.31 1.22
N THR A 47 8.49 -3.05 1.37
CA THR A 47 8.37 -2.05 0.30
C THR A 47 9.12 -2.48 -0.96
N LYS A 48 10.37 -2.92 -0.79
CA LYS A 48 11.20 -3.45 -1.89
C LYS A 48 10.60 -4.72 -2.50
N ALA A 49 10.10 -5.63 -1.69
CA ALA A 49 9.47 -6.87 -2.14
C ALA A 49 8.21 -6.61 -2.98
N LEU A 50 7.37 -5.66 -2.59
CA LEU A 50 6.20 -5.23 -3.37
C LEU A 50 6.60 -4.66 -4.72
N LEU A 51 7.65 -3.83 -4.78
CA LEU A 51 8.16 -3.27 -6.03
C LEU A 51 8.72 -4.33 -6.99
N LEU A 52 9.37 -5.36 -6.44
CA LEU A 52 9.95 -6.45 -7.23
C LEU A 52 8.90 -7.42 -7.80
N GLN A 53 7.78 -7.62 -7.10
CA GLN A 53 6.80 -8.66 -7.43
C GLN A 53 5.50 -8.14 -8.02
N SER A 54 5.32 -6.82 -8.12
CA SER A 54 4.09 -6.23 -8.63
C SER A 54 4.38 -5.08 -9.57
N ARG A 55 3.30 -4.49 -10.10
CA ARG A 55 3.31 -3.22 -10.84
C ARG A 55 2.68 -2.09 -10.02
N TYR A 56 2.61 -2.22 -8.72
CA TYR A 56 2.10 -1.16 -7.86
C TYR A 56 2.96 0.10 -7.95
N HIS A 57 2.30 1.25 -7.86
CA HIS A 57 2.93 2.45 -7.34
C HIS A 57 2.90 2.38 -5.81
N VAL A 58 4.08 2.31 -5.19
CA VAL A 58 4.18 2.15 -3.74
C VAL A 58 4.36 3.50 -3.08
N ILE A 59 3.54 3.78 -2.07
CA ILE A 59 3.68 4.93 -1.19
C ILE A 59 4.12 4.40 0.17
N ALA A 60 5.35 4.70 0.54
CA ALA A 60 5.95 4.29 1.80
C ALA A 60 6.01 5.48 2.76
N ILE A 61 5.50 5.30 3.99
CA ILE A 61 5.32 6.39 4.95
C ILE A 61 5.94 6.01 6.29
N ASP A 62 6.84 6.83 6.80
CA ASP A 62 7.41 6.70 8.15
C ASP A 62 7.80 8.09 8.67
N ASP A 63 7.74 8.30 9.97
CA ASP A 63 8.17 9.52 10.64
C ASP A 63 9.68 9.54 10.92
N ASP A 64 10.35 8.38 10.89
CA ASP A 64 11.80 8.26 11.09
C ASP A 64 12.58 8.74 9.87
N ALA A 65 13.23 9.89 10.01
CA ALA A 65 14.01 10.51 8.96
C ALA A 65 15.17 9.64 8.45
N ALA A 66 15.76 8.78 9.29
CA ALA A 66 16.86 7.93 8.91
C ALA A 66 16.39 6.78 8.01
N ARG A 67 15.28 6.12 8.37
CA ARG A 67 14.64 5.08 7.54
C ARG A 67 14.19 5.63 6.19
N VAL A 68 13.54 6.79 6.21
CA VAL A 68 13.10 7.48 5.00
C VAL A 68 14.27 7.80 4.08
N ARG A 69 15.36 8.40 4.60
CA ARG A 69 16.56 8.71 3.80
C ARG A 69 17.22 7.46 3.22
N LYS A 70 17.37 6.41 4.04
CA LYS A 70 17.94 5.13 3.61
C LYS A 70 17.16 4.54 2.44
N LEU A 71 15.84 4.40 2.59
CA LEU A 71 15.00 3.81 1.54
C LEU A 71 14.98 4.67 0.27
N ARG A 72 14.94 6.01 0.39
CA ARG A 72 15.04 6.90 -0.77
C ARG A 72 16.34 6.70 -1.54
N SER A 73 17.48 6.59 -0.83
CA SER A 73 18.78 6.37 -1.46
C SER A 73 18.85 5.01 -2.19
N GLU A 74 18.37 3.94 -1.57
CA GLU A 74 18.32 2.61 -2.18
C GLU A 74 17.45 2.61 -3.44
N LEU A 75 16.26 3.21 -3.37
CA LEU A 75 15.33 3.30 -4.50
C LEU A 75 15.83 4.21 -5.62
N GLN A 76 16.53 5.29 -5.28
CA GLN A 76 17.18 6.17 -6.26
C GLN A 76 18.26 5.42 -7.01
N GLY A 77 19.12 4.67 -6.30
CA GLY A 77 20.13 3.83 -6.94
C GLY A 77 19.56 2.76 -7.87
N ALA A 78 18.33 2.29 -7.60
CA ALA A 78 17.60 1.34 -8.43
C ALA A 78 16.74 1.99 -9.55
N GLY A 79 16.70 3.33 -9.64
CA GLY A 79 15.87 4.06 -10.62
C GLY A 79 14.36 3.99 -10.37
N LEU A 80 13.94 3.63 -9.14
CA LEU A 80 12.53 3.43 -8.78
C LEU A 80 11.93 4.58 -7.96
N TYR A 81 12.76 5.43 -7.34
CA TYR A 81 12.29 6.58 -6.59
C TYR A 81 11.65 7.63 -7.50
N GLY A 82 10.45 8.07 -7.17
CA GLY A 82 9.66 9.02 -7.96
C GLY A 82 8.95 8.41 -9.19
N THR A 83 9.39 7.24 -9.68
CA THR A 83 8.76 6.55 -10.83
C THR A 83 7.78 5.47 -10.39
N ARG A 84 8.19 4.60 -9.48
CA ARG A 84 7.41 3.48 -8.95
C ARG A 84 7.19 3.55 -7.46
N CYS A 85 7.96 4.36 -6.74
CA CYS A 85 7.85 4.50 -5.30
C CYS A 85 8.03 5.95 -4.86
N SER A 86 7.12 6.40 -4.00
CA SER A 86 7.25 7.64 -3.23
C SER A 86 7.47 7.30 -1.76
N VAL A 87 8.46 7.95 -1.13
CA VAL A 87 8.72 7.75 0.30
C VAL A 87 8.49 9.06 1.02
N LEU A 88 7.52 9.10 1.92
CA LEU A 88 7.09 10.30 2.63
C LEU A 88 7.52 10.24 4.09
N GLN A 89 8.09 11.34 4.57
CA GLN A 89 8.39 11.51 6.00
C GLN A 89 7.17 12.13 6.67
N LYS A 90 6.29 11.28 7.19
CA LYS A 90 5.05 11.66 7.90
C LYS A 90 4.71 10.62 8.95
N SER A 91 3.88 11.00 9.92
CA SER A 91 3.30 10.03 10.85
C SER A 91 2.46 8.99 10.10
N PRO A 92 2.71 7.68 10.30
CA PRO A 92 1.92 6.64 9.63
C PRO A 92 0.47 6.53 10.16
N VAL A 93 0.15 7.17 11.29
CA VAL A 93 -1.21 7.19 11.86
C VAL A 93 -2.00 8.45 11.53
N ASP A 94 -1.34 9.46 10.94
CA ASP A 94 -1.96 10.72 10.51
C ASP A 94 -1.20 11.25 9.29
N CYS A 95 -1.37 10.57 8.17
CA CYS A 95 -0.65 10.88 6.93
C CYS A 95 -1.51 11.57 5.88
N SER A 96 -2.81 11.75 6.14
CA SER A 96 -3.76 12.43 5.24
C SER A 96 -3.77 11.81 3.84
N LEU A 97 -3.95 10.49 3.77
CA LEU A 97 -4.07 9.79 2.50
C LEU A 97 -5.35 10.20 1.76
N PRO A 98 -5.30 10.36 0.43
CA PRO A 98 -6.49 10.55 -0.37
C PRO A 98 -7.48 9.40 -0.17
N PRO A 99 -8.79 9.68 -0.10
CA PRO A 99 -9.80 8.65 0.01
C PRO A 99 -9.76 7.72 -1.21
N TYR A 100 -9.99 6.43 -0.96
CA TYR A 100 -10.15 5.39 -2.00
C TYR A 100 -8.93 5.15 -2.91
N LEU A 101 -7.76 5.62 -2.51
CA LEU A 101 -6.53 5.51 -3.27
C LEU A 101 -6.01 4.06 -3.37
N ALA A 102 -6.00 3.35 -2.23
CA ALA A 102 -5.18 2.16 -2.07
C ALA A 102 -5.87 0.87 -2.45
N THR A 103 -5.22 0.08 -3.30
CA THR A 103 -5.56 -1.33 -3.57
C THR A 103 -5.10 -2.21 -2.41
N LEU A 104 -3.93 -1.90 -1.85
CA LEU A 104 -3.29 -2.61 -0.75
C LEU A 104 -2.75 -1.61 0.27
N ILE A 105 -3.02 -1.85 1.56
CA ILE A 105 -2.34 -1.17 2.67
C ILE A 105 -1.70 -2.23 3.56
N THR A 106 -0.44 -2.04 3.93
CA THR A 106 0.29 -2.95 4.81
C THR A 106 1.29 -2.20 5.69
N THR A 107 2.01 -2.91 6.53
CA THR A 107 3.02 -2.33 7.42
C THR A 107 4.17 -3.30 7.66
N GLU A 108 5.35 -2.77 7.96
CA GLU A 108 6.48 -3.51 8.52
C GLU A 108 6.57 -3.34 10.06
N THR A 109 5.79 -2.41 10.61
CA THR A 109 5.83 -2.07 12.04
C THR A 109 4.42 -2.00 12.64
N PRO A 110 3.73 -3.16 12.85
CA PRO A 110 2.33 -3.20 13.28
C PRO A 110 2.05 -2.40 14.57
N ASP A 111 3.00 -2.40 15.49
CA ASP A 111 2.83 -1.70 16.77
C ASP A 111 2.81 -0.17 16.62
N ARG A 112 3.44 0.37 15.60
CA ARG A 112 3.53 1.81 15.36
C ARG A 112 2.32 2.38 14.62
N ILE A 113 1.48 1.53 14.04
CA ILE A 113 0.27 1.95 13.33
C ILE A 113 -1.02 1.67 14.11
N LYS A 114 -0.90 1.35 15.40
CA LYS A 114 -2.06 1.28 16.31
C LYS A 114 -2.74 2.65 16.30
N GLY A 115 -4.02 2.70 15.91
CA GLY A 115 -4.75 3.96 15.71
C GLY A 115 -4.85 4.47 14.28
N ALA A 116 -4.10 3.92 13.31
CA ALA A 116 -4.18 4.29 11.90
C ALA A 116 -5.49 3.85 11.21
N TRP A 117 -6.46 3.29 11.95
CA TRP A 117 -7.66 2.72 11.35
C TRP A 117 -8.44 3.73 10.49
N LYS A 118 -8.56 4.96 10.94
CA LYS A 118 -9.25 6.03 10.18
C LYS A 118 -8.60 6.24 8.81
N GLU A 119 -7.28 6.35 8.77
CA GLU A 119 -6.50 6.51 7.54
C GLU A 119 -6.66 5.28 6.61
N ILE A 120 -6.54 4.08 7.19
CA ILE A 120 -6.69 2.83 6.45
C ILE A 120 -8.09 2.71 5.84
N ALA A 121 -9.13 2.91 6.66
CA ALA A 121 -10.51 2.79 6.21
C ALA A 121 -10.87 3.81 5.12
N GLN A 122 -10.39 5.04 5.25
CA GLN A 122 -10.62 6.10 4.28
C GLN A 122 -9.90 5.83 2.96
N ALA A 123 -8.64 5.40 3.04
CA ALA A 123 -7.78 5.25 1.87
C ALA A 123 -8.04 3.97 1.06
N LEU A 124 -8.64 2.92 1.66
CA LEU A 124 -8.94 1.69 0.93
C LEU A 124 -10.00 1.91 -0.14
N ARG A 125 -9.69 1.51 -1.37
CA ARG A 125 -10.62 1.59 -2.48
C ARG A 125 -11.81 0.65 -2.30
N PRO A 126 -13.01 1.01 -2.82
CA PRO A 126 -14.17 0.12 -2.86
C PRO A 126 -13.90 -1.12 -3.72
N TYR A 127 -14.82 -2.09 -3.67
CA TYR A 127 -14.76 -3.32 -4.47
C TYR A 127 -13.44 -4.09 -4.35
N GLY A 128 -12.98 -4.29 -3.10
CA GLY A 128 -11.90 -5.25 -2.82
C GLY A 128 -10.53 -4.68 -2.45
N GLY A 129 -10.41 -3.39 -2.11
CA GLY A 129 -9.21 -2.89 -1.47
C GLY A 129 -8.94 -3.64 -0.16
N ILE A 130 -7.69 -4.07 0.06
CA ILE A 130 -7.31 -4.86 1.22
C ILE A 130 -6.31 -4.14 2.12
N ALA A 131 -6.39 -4.42 3.42
CA ALA A 131 -5.36 -4.01 4.36
C ALA A 131 -4.90 -5.18 5.23
N ALA A 132 -3.59 -5.21 5.49
CA ALA A 132 -2.92 -6.12 6.41
C ALA A 132 -2.17 -5.31 7.47
N PRO A 133 -2.87 -4.72 8.47
CA PRO A 133 -2.27 -3.82 9.45
C PRO A 133 -1.58 -4.55 10.61
N GLY A 134 -1.59 -5.88 10.64
CA GLY A 134 -1.03 -6.71 11.71
C GLY A 134 -2.00 -6.92 12.88
N THR A 135 -2.50 -5.87 13.49
CA THR A 135 -3.45 -5.95 14.61
C THR A 135 -4.64 -5.03 14.38
N MET A 136 -5.85 -5.51 14.70
CA MET A 136 -7.07 -4.69 14.64
C MET A 136 -8.07 -5.05 15.72
N ALA A 137 -8.65 -4.02 16.31
CA ALA A 137 -9.84 -4.14 17.14
C ALA A 137 -11.12 -3.84 16.30
N GLY A 138 -12.15 -4.67 16.49
CA GLY A 138 -13.47 -4.45 15.89
C GLY A 138 -13.60 -4.84 14.39
N LYS A 139 -14.82 -4.93 13.90
CA LYS A 139 -15.19 -5.09 12.47
C LYS A 139 -16.01 -3.87 12.06
N PRO A 140 -15.44 -2.92 11.33
CA PRO A 140 -16.20 -1.78 10.86
C PRO A 140 -17.22 -2.17 9.79
N ALA A 141 -18.30 -1.39 9.69
CA ALA A 141 -19.28 -1.57 8.62
C ALA A 141 -18.62 -1.36 7.24
N GLY A 142 -19.01 -2.17 6.26
CA GLY A 142 -18.44 -2.13 4.90
C GLY A 142 -17.08 -2.82 4.74
N PHE A 143 -16.65 -3.61 5.76
CA PHE A 143 -15.42 -4.38 5.69
C PHE A 143 -15.64 -5.83 6.08
N GLU A 144 -14.93 -6.74 5.44
CA GLU A 144 -14.82 -8.14 5.79
C GLU A 144 -13.46 -8.45 6.39
N ARG A 145 -13.44 -9.39 7.33
CA ARG A 145 -12.21 -9.91 7.93
C ARG A 145 -11.93 -11.31 7.43
N SER A 146 -10.66 -11.55 7.20
CA SER A 146 -10.11 -12.88 6.93
C SER A 146 -8.71 -13.01 7.54
N VAL A 147 -8.11 -14.16 7.38
CA VAL A 147 -6.74 -14.42 7.80
C VAL A 147 -5.97 -14.95 6.61
N LEU A 148 -4.83 -14.35 6.33
CA LEU A 148 -3.91 -14.75 5.29
C LEU A 148 -2.60 -15.23 5.93
N ASN A 149 -2.35 -16.54 5.92
CA ASN A 149 -1.15 -17.14 6.54
C ASN A 149 -0.91 -16.68 8.00
N GLY A 150 -1.97 -16.62 8.80
CA GLY A 150 -1.90 -16.14 10.19
C GLY A 150 -1.95 -14.61 10.34
N LEU A 151 -1.88 -13.84 9.26
CA LEU A 151 -1.94 -12.39 9.28
C LEU A 151 -3.40 -11.92 9.15
N PRO A 152 -3.90 -11.08 10.06
CA PRO A 152 -5.21 -10.46 9.92
C PRO A 152 -5.31 -9.62 8.65
N LEU A 153 -6.32 -9.90 7.84
CA LEU A 153 -6.62 -9.20 6.59
C LEU A 153 -8.00 -8.58 6.66
N ILE A 154 -8.13 -7.38 6.14
CA ILE A 154 -9.40 -6.66 6.01
C ILE A 154 -9.60 -6.33 4.56
N ARG A 155 -10.82 -6.55 4.08
CA ARG A 155 -11.24 -6.22 2.72
C ARG A 155 -12.39 -5.24 2.76
N ARG A 156 -12.29 -4.16 2.03
CA ARG A 156 -13.43 -3.28 1.79
C ARG A 156 -14.37 -3.94 0.77
N VAL A 157 -15.64 -4.06 1.14
CA VAL A 157 -16.67 -4.70 0.29
C VAL A 157 -17.69 -3.68 -0.19
N GLY A 158 -18.23 -3.95 -1.39
CA GLY A 158 -19.31 -3.16 -1.97
C GLY A 158 -18.87 -1.81 -2.53
N ALA A 159 -19.88 -1.06 -2.93
CA ALA A 159 -19.78 0.27 -3.50
C ALA A 159 -19.44 1.33 -2.44
N LEU A 160 -19.19 2.53 -2.89
CA LEU A 160 -19.07 3.70 -2.00
C LEU A 160 -20.40 3.95 -1.28
N PRO A 161 -20.38 4.27 0.03
CA PRO A 161 -21.57 4.72 0.71
C PRO A 161 -22.19 5.92 -0.03
N GLY A 162 -23.48 5.84 -0.35
CA GLY A 162 -24.19 6.90 -1.08
C GLY A 162 -23.97 6.92 -2.59
N SER A 163 -23.23 5.98 -3.16
CA SER A 163 -23.16 5.84 -4.62
C SER A 163 -24.44 5.17 -5.13
N ALA A 164 -25.09 5.76 -6.13
CA ALA A 164 -26.15 5.09 -6.86
C ALA A 164 -25.56 3.93 -7.68
N GLN A 165 -26.22 2.77 -7.66
CA GLN A 165 -25.97 1.77 -8.69
C GLN A 165 -26.48 2.35 -10.01
N TYR A 166 -25.57 2.58 -10.95
CA TYR A 166 -25.95 2.94 -12.29
C TYR A 166 -26.48 1.66 -12.97
N GLU A 167 -27.78 1.48 -12.88
CA GLU A 167 -28.51 0.52 -13.76
C GLU A 167 -28.72 1.21 -15.10
N GLY A 168 -27.64 1.22 -15.90
CA GLY A 168 -27.67 1.84 -17.23
C GLY A 168 -28.60 1.14 -18.14
N ASN A 169 -29.86 1.56 -18.17
CA ASN A 169 -30.79 1.28 -19.27
C ASN A 169 -30.70 2.41 -20.29
N TYR A 170 -29.80 2.29 -21.28
CA TYR A 170 -29.91 3.04 -22.53
C TYR A 170 -31.11 2.55 -23.42
N ALA A 171 -31.98 1.70 -22.90
CA ALA A 171 -33.04 1.04 -23.63
C ALA A 171 -34.42 1.66 -23.42
N ARG A 172 -34.54 2.93 -23.07
CA ARG A 172 -35.83 3.64 -23.10
C ARG A 172 -35.66 5.08 -23.55
N CYS A 173 -35.35 5.26 -24.82
CA CYS A 173 -35.77 6.41 -25.58
C CYS A 173 -36.91 5.90 -26.48
N GLU A 174 -38.12 5.87 -25.98
CA GLU A 174 -39.37 5.92 -26.78
C GLU A 174 -39.85 7.37 -26.76
#